data_feb9293932c9139176d23e75084fad43
#
_entry.id   feb9293932c9139176d23e75084fad43
#
_cell.length_a   1.000
_cell.length_b   1.000
_cell.length_c   1.000
_cell.angle_alpha   90.00
_cell.angle_beta   90.00
_cell.angle_gamma   90.00
#
_symmetry.space_group_name_H-M   'P 1'
#
loop_
_entity.id
_entity.type
_entity.pdbx_description
1 polymer ?
#
loop_
_entity_poly.entity_id
_entity_poly.type
_entity_poly.pdbx_seq_one_letter_code
_entity_poly.pdbx_strand_id
1 'polypeptide(L)'
;ILTARKVYIVTMVQPSEGAPEGFDERYDAYWDAVDTQVSQLEEKAGAVVRIFAEGIIGKGEDALQMVQQSNVGAHKVLLSRVSAGAIFEEFEDADLFSKVVDWGRCLHIGLINEEVAAEIQGKYDDFTEKRLVHLQMRLEEGILESESALIFGGDPNFAIPDGIEKILISPPELDELERWVKKTNEEIQQQMDQEEEFAKSGVADG
;
A
#
# COMPACT_ATOMS: atom_id res chain seq x y z
N ILE A 1 2.48 13.38 -31.99
CA ILE A 1 2.28 13.74 -30.58
C ILE A 1 2.76 12.52 -29.79
N LEU A 2 3.96 12.61 -29.19
CA LEU A 2 4.43 11.58 -28.26
C LEU A 2 3.44 11.59 -27.08
N THR A 3 2.69 10.50 -26.92
CA THR A 3 1.86 10.31 -25.73
C THR A 3 2.79 10.00 -24.57
N ALA A 4 2.69 10.79 -23.50
CA ALA A 4 3.54 10.61 -22.32
C ALA A 4 3.33 9.23 -21.68
N ARG A 5 4.37 8.67 -21.09
CA ARG A 5 4.27 7.53 -20.15
C ARG A 5 3.39 7.97 -18.97
N LYS A 6 2.52 7.09 -18.48
CA LYS A 6 1.60 7.43 -17.39
C LYS A 6 1.61 6.36 -16.32
N VAL A 7 1.43 6.79 -15.08
CA VAL A 7 1.19 5.88 -13.96
C VAL A 7 -0.07 6.30 -13.20
N TYR A 8 -0.96 5.34 -13.00
CA TYR A 8 -2.11 5.44 -12.10
C TYR A 8 -1.70 4.83 -10.76
N ILE A 9 -1.71 5.63 -9.71
CA ILE A 9 -1.26 5.19 -8.38
C ILE A 9 -2.48 4.99 -7.49
N VAL A 10 -2.60 3.79 -6.94
CA VAL A 10 -3.66 3.37 -6.03
C VAL A 10 -3.06 3.11 -4.66
N THR A 11 -3.65 3.70 -3.62
CA THR A 11 -3.30 3.40 -2.23
C THR A 11 -3.68 1.96 -1.89
N MET A 12 -2.72 1.19 -1.35
CA MET A 12 -2.97 -0.18 -0.94
C MET A 12 -3.64 -0.20 0.43
N VAL A 13 -4.96 -0.27 0.44
CA VAL A 13 -5.73 -0.51 1.69
C VAL A 13 -5.74 -2.01 1.97
N GLN A 14 -5.20 -2.40 3.13
CA GLN A 14 -5.13 -3.80 3.55
C GLN A 14 -6.42 -4.24 4.24
N PRO A 15 -6.84 -5.51 4.07
CA PRO A 15 -7.88 -6.10 4.91
C PRO A 15 -7.36 -6.18 6.35
N SER A 16 -8.26 -6.15 7.32
CA SER A 16 -7.89 -6.21 8.74
C SER A 16 -8.68 -7.32 9.43
N GLU A 17 -7.96 -8.37 9.85
CA GLU A 17 -8.58 -9.42 10.69
C GLU A 17 -8.96 -8.83 12.04
N GLY A 18 -10.22 -9.09 12.47
CA GLY A 18 -10.75 -8.56 13.72
C GLY A 18 -11.07 -7.06 13.69
N ALA A 19 -11.15 -6.46 12.52
CA ALA A 19 -11.62 -5.08 12.38
C ALA A 19 -13.01 -4.88 12.99
N PRO A 20 -13.30 -3.68 13.50
CA PRO A 20 -14.63 -3.34 13.98
C PRO A 20 -15.71 -3.52 12.93
N GLU A 21 -16.95 -3.81 13.40
CA GLU A 21 -18.12 -3.93 12.53
C GLU A 21 -18.27 -2.71 11.62
N GLY A 22 -18.46 -2.95 10.32
CA GLY A 22 -18.58 -1.92 9.29
C GLY A 22 -17.27 -1.58 8.57
N PHE A 23 -16.14 -2.20 8.91
CA PHE A 23 -14.89 -2.05 8.15
C PHE A 23 -15.00 -2.70 6.78
N ASP A 24 -15.43 -3.95 6.72
CA ASP A 24 -15.46 -4.73 5.47
C ASP A 24 -16.34 -4.06 4.40
N GLU A 25 -17.48 -3.49 4.79
CA GLU A 25 -18.36 -2.76 3.88
C GLU A 25 -17.66 -1.54 3.24
N ARG A 26 -16.88 -0.79 4.04
CA ARG A 26 -16.11 0.37 3.55
C ARG A 26 -14.90 -0.02 2.74
N TYR A 27 -14.26 -1.11 3.12
CA TYR A 27 -13.14 -1.69 2.38
C TYR A 27 -13.60 -2.14 0.98
N ASP A 28 -14.72 -2.84 0.89
CA ASP A 28 -15.27 -3.27 -0.39
C ASP A 28 -15.71 -2.06 -1.24
N ALA A 29 -16.38 -1.07 -0.64
CA ALA A 29 -16.77 0.16 -1.32
C ALA A 29 -15.57 0.92 -1.90
N TYR A 30 -14.46 1.00 -1.14
CA TYR A 30 -13.22 1.60 -1.62
C TYR A 30 -12.69 0.88 -2.88
N TRP A 31 -12.59 -0.46 -2.85
CA TRP A 31 -12.04 -1.20 -3.98
C TRP A 31 -12.94 -1.17 -5.22
N ASP A 32 -14.25 -1.15 -5.04
CA ASP A 32 -15.22 -0.98 -6.13
C ASP A 32 -15.11 0.43 -6.77
N ALA A 33 -14.89 1.45 -5.94
CA ALA A 33 -14.66 2.82 -6.41
C ALA A 33 -13.31 2.96 -7.14
N VAL A 34 -12.24 2.31 -6.66
CA VAL A 34 -10.93 2.22 -7.34
C VAL A 34 -11.11 1.60 -8.71
N ASP A 35 -11.76 0.44 -8.81
CA ASP A 35 -11.99 -0.25 -10.09
C ASP A 35 -12.73 0.64 -11.09
N THR A 36 -13.77 1.32 -10.61
CA THR A 36 -14.56 2.27 -11.41
C THR A 36 -13.70 3.42 -11.90
N GLN A 37 -12.92 4.06 -11.03
CA GLN A 37 -12.10 5.22 -11.38
C GLN A 37 -10.96 4.83 -12.34
N VAL A 38 -10.31 3.69 -12.14
CA VAL A 38 -9.28 3.18 -13.06
C VAL A 38 -9.90 2.92 -14.43
N SER A 39 -11.05 2.24 -14.49
CA SER A 39 -11.75 1.96 -15.77
C SER A 39 -12.10 3.23 -16.54
N GLN A 40 -12.58 4.26 -15.86
CA GLN A 40 -12.87 5.57 -16.48
C GLN A 40 -11.61 6.28 -17.00
N LEU A 41 -10.48 6.09 -16.35
CA LEU A 41 -9.19 6.64 -16.81
C LEU A 41 -8.65 5.86 -18.00
N GLU A 42 -8.80 4.54 -18.01
CA GLU A 42 -8.41 3.68 -19.13
C GLU A 42 -9.16 4.08 -20.42
N GLU A 43 -10.44 4.39 -20.32
CA GLU A 43 -11.23 4.87 -21.47
C GLU A 43 -10.74 6.22 -22.03
N LYS A 44 -10.24 7.11 -21.17
CA LYS A 44 -9.86 8.49 -21.54
C LYS A 44 -8.38 8.65 -21.89
N ALA A 45 -7.52 7.88 -21.23
CA ALA A 45 -6.08 8.14 -21.20
C ALA A 45 -5.23 6.95 -21.64
N GLY A 46 -5.84 5.79 -21.92
CA GLY A 46 -5.18 4.58 -22.39
C GLY A 46 -5.25 3.43 -21.38
N ALA A 47 -5.43 2.22 -21.91
CA ALA A 47 -5.52 1.00 -21.12
C ALA A 47 -4.24 0.76 -20.30
N VAL A 48 -4.39 0.19 -19.11
CA VAL A 48 -3.29 -0.30 -18.30
C VAL A 48 -2.65 -1.50 -19.00
N VAL A 49 -1.35 -1.41 -19.30
CA VAL A 49 -0.59 -2.49 -19.92
C VAL A 49 0.50 -3.07 -19.00
N ARG A 50 0.85 -2.34 -17.93
CA ARG A 50 1.82 -2.76 -16.92
C ARG A 50 1.23 -2.58 -15.52
N ILE A 51 1.57 -3.51 -14.63
CA ILE A 51 1.13 -3.50 -13.24
C ILE A 51 2.36 -3.66 -12.34
N PHE A 52 2.47 -2.82 -11.33
CA PHE A 52 3.49 -2.85 -10.31
C PHE A 52 2.81 -2.83 -8.93
N ALA A 53 3.32 -3.60 -7.98
CA ALA A 53 2.77 -3.61 -6.62
C ALA A 53 3.89 -3.62 -5.57
N GLU A 54 3.87 -2.63 -4.68
CA GLU A 54 4.78 -2.57 -3.54
C GLU A 54 4.49 -3.72 -2.57
N GLY A 55 5.57 -4.32 -2.04
CA GLY A 55 5.48 -5.42 -1.08
C GLY A 55 5.14 -6.78 -1.69
N ILE A 56 4.98 -6.87 -3.01
CA ILE A 56 4.73 -8.12 -3.72
C ILE A 56 6.00 -8.57 -4.43
N ILE A 57 6.50 -9.76 -4.06
CA ILE A 57 7.70 -10.35 -4.65
C ILE A 57 7.32 -11.19 -5.87
N GLY A 58 8.08 -11.05 -6.96
CA GLY A 58 7.87 -11.81 -8.19
C GLY A 58 7.03 -11.07 -9.23
N LYS A 59 6.53 -11.81 -10.22
CA LYS A 59 5.82 -11.28 -11.38
C LYS A 59 4.77 -12.26 -11.92
N GLY A 60 3.94 -11.78 -12.83
CA GLY A 60 2.97 -12.61 -13.55
C GLY A 60 1.94 -13.25 -12.62
N GLU A 61 1.65 -14.52 -12.87
CA GLU A 61 0.61 -15.28 -12.15
C GLU A 61 0.95 -15.49 -10.67
N ASP A 62 2.24 -15.73 -10.36
CA ASP A 62 2.69 -15.93 -8.97
C ASP A 62 2.45 -14.66 -8.13
N ALA A 63 2.79 -13.48 -8.68
CA ALA A 63 2.54 -12.22 -8.01
C ALA A 63 1.03 -11.95 -7.85
N LEU A 64 0.23 -12.23 -8.87
CA LEU A 64 -1.22 -12.10 -8.79
C LEU A 64 -1.83 -13.03 -7.72
N GLN A 65 -1.32 -14.25 -7.58
CA GLN A 65 -1.73 -15.18 -6.54
C GLN A 65 -1.36 -14.68 -5.14
N MET A 66 -0.18 -14.07 -4.97
CA MET A 66 0.20 -13.44 -3.70
C MET A 66 -0.76 -12.30 -3.32
N VAL A 67 -1.14 -11.46 -4.28
CA VAL A 67 -2.15 -10.41 -4.02
C VAL A 67 -3.49 -11.04 -3.66
N GLN A 68 -3.92 -12.12 -4.31
CA GLN A 68 -5.17 -12.81 -3.98
C GLN A 68 -5.20 -13.29 -2.52
N GLN A 69 -4.06 -13.79 -2.01
CA GLN A 69 -3.97 -14.29 -0.64
C GLN A 69 -3.91 -13.17 0.40
N SER A 70 -3.34 -12.02 0.05
CA SER A 70 -3.12 -10.92 0.99
C SER A 70 -4.18 -9.81 0.90
N ASN A 71 -4.80 -9.61 -0.28
CA ASN A 71 -5.71 -8.50 -0.51
C ASN A 71 -6.72 -8.81 -1.63
N VAL A 72 -7.87 -9.35 -1.25
CA VAL A 72 -8.92 -9.77 -2.20
C VAL A 72 -9.49 -8.58 -2.98
N GLY A 73 -9.60 -7.40 -2.39
CA GLY A 73 -10.09 -6.19 -3.05
C GLY A 73 -9.15 -5.75 -4.16
N ALA A 74 -7.85 -5.61 -3.86
CA ALA A 74 -6.83 -5.31 -4.86
C ALA A 74 -6.78 -6.37 -5.96
N HIS A 75 -6.89 -7.65 -5.60
CA HIS A 75 -6.89 -8.75 -6.56
C HIS A 75 -8.00 -8.63 -7.60
N LYS A 76 -9.24 -8.26 -7.22
CA LYS A 76 -10.35 -8.05 -8.18
C LYS A 76 -9.99 -7.00 -9.24
N VAL A 77 -9.41 -5.87 -8.81
CA VAL A 77 -8.98 -4.79 -9.69
C VAL A 77 -7.87 -5.26 -10.65
N LEU A 78 -6.89 -6.01 -10.13
CA LEU A 78 -5.76 -6.51 -10.92
C LEU A 78 -6.16 -7.60 -11.91
N LEU A 79 -6.99 -8.55 -11.47
CA LEU A 79 -7.41 -9.68 -12.28
C LEU A 79 -8.10 -9.25 -13.57
N SER A 80 -8.94 -8.22 -13.53
CA SER A 80 -9.61 -7.70 -14.71
C SER A 80 -8.62 -7.17 -15.75
N ARG A 81 -7.56 -6.46 -15.32
CA ARG A 81 -6.52 -5.88 -16.20
C ARG A 81 -5.57 -6.96 -16.73
N VAL A 82 -5.15 -7.91 -15.89
CA VAL A 82 -4.35 -9.07 -16.33
C VAL A 82 -5.13 -9.90 -17.35
N SER A 83 -6.43 -10.11 -17.12
CA SER A 83 -7.30 -10.82 -18.08
C SER A 83 -7.47 -10.07 -19.41
N ALA A 84 -7.35 -8.74 -19.39
CA ALA A 84 -7.33 -7.90 -20.57
C ALA A 84 -5.95 -7.81 -21.27
N GLY A 85 -4.93 -8.45 -20.71
CA GLY A 85 -3.57 -8.54 -21.29
C GLY A 85 -2.51 -7.68 -20.62
N ALA A 86 -2.80 -7.00 -19.50
CA ALA A 86 -1.80 -6.30 -18.72
C ALA A 86 -0.78 -7.28 -18.12
N ILE A 87 0.47 -6.87 -18.07
CA ILE A 87 1.58 -7.68 -17.53
C ILE A 87 1.84 -7.24 -16.09
N PHE A 88 1.81 -8.17 -15.15
CA PHE A 88 2.25 -7.94 -13.79
C PHE A 88 3.78 -8.07 -13.73
N GLU A 89 4.44 -6.93 -13.54
CA GLU A 89 5.90 -6.82 -13.55
C GLU A 89 6.49 -7.09 -12.16
N GLU A 90 7.73 -7.56 -12.14
CA GLU A 90 8.52 -7.63 -10.91
C GLU A 90 8.90 -6.20 -10.49
N PHE A 91 8.49 -5.81 -9.27
CA PHE A 91 8.71 -4.47 -8.77
C PHE A 91 9.70 -4.44 -7.61
N GLU A 92 9.57 -5.37 -6.68
CA GLU A 92 10.44 -5.48 -5.50
C GLU A 92 11.68 -6.33 -5.77
N ASP A 93 12.81 -5.91 -5.23
CA ASP A 93 13.95 -6.78 -5.00
C ASP A 93 13.76 -7.51 -3.67
N ALA A 94 13.74 -8.84 -3.70
CA ALA A 94 13.42 -9.67 -2.54
C ALA A 94 14.42 -9.48 -1.38
N ASP A 95 15.70 -9.28 -1.69
CA ASP A 95 16.75 -9.07 -0.67
C ASP A 95 16.64 -7.68 -0.02
N LEU A 96 16.45 -6.64 -0.82
CA LEU A 96 16.23 -5.28 -0.30
C LEU A 96 14.94 -5.20 0.51
N PHE A 97 13.85 -5.75 0.00
CA PHE A 97 12.57 -5.73 0.68
C PHE A 97 12.62 -6.46 2.03
N SER A 98 13.19 -7.66 2.09
CA SER A 98 13.33 -8.41 3.33
C SER A 98 14.17 -7.66 4.37
N LYS A 99 15.26 -7.00 3.96
CA LYS A 99 16.09 -6.18 4.84
C LYS A 99 15.33 -4.98 5.40
N VAL A 100 14.56 -4.26 4.57
CA VAL A 100 13.72 -3.14 5.05
C VAL A 100 12.72 -3.63 6.08
N VAL A 101 12.04 -4.76 5.81
CA VAL A 101 11.07 -5.34 6.75
C VAL A 101 11.73 -5.74 8.06
N ASP A 102 12.87 -6.43 8.03
CA ASP A 102 13.53 -6.93 9.23
C ASP A 102 14.13 -5.79 10.06
N TRP A 103 14.79 -4.81 9.45
CA TRP A 103 15.28 -3.63 10.17
C TRP A 103 14.12 -2.80 10.74
N GLY A 104 13.02 -2.65 9.99
CA GLY A 104 11.81 -2.00 10.49
C GLY A 104 11.22 -2.70 11.71
N ARG A 105 11.17 -4.04 11.72
CA ARG A 105 10.74 -4.82 12.90
C ARG A 105 11.63 -4.56 14.11
N CYS A 106 12.95 -4.47 13.91
CA CYS A 106 13.87 -4.18 15.00
C CYS A 106 13.60 -2.82 15.68
N LEU A 107 13.10 -1.83 14.97
CA LEU A 107 12.73 -0.52 15.55
C LEU A 107 11.54 -0.61 16.52
N HIS A 108 10.70 -1.64 16.42
CA HIS A 108 9.48 -1.80 17.23
C HIS A 108 9.68 -2.67 18.49
N ILE A 109 10.87 -3.26 18.72
CA ILE A 109 11.11 -4.17 19.86
C ILE A 109 11.46 -3.46 21.18
N GLY A 110 11.39 -2.15 21.25
CA GLY A 110 11.64 -1.41 22.50
C GLY A 110 13.11 -1.40 22.91
N LEU A 111 13.97 -0.82 22.08
CA LEU A 111 15.42 -0.74 22.33
C LEU A 111 15.73 0.19 23.50
N ILE A 112 16.60 -0.28 24.42
CA ILE A 112 16.99 0.45 25.63
C ILE A 112 18.21 1.33 25.38
N ASN A 113 19.13 0.86 24.53
CA ASN A 113 20.40 1.56 24.26
C ASN A 113 20.23 2.47 23.04
N GLU A 114 20.45 3.78 23.24
CA GLU A 114 20.27 4.80 22.20
C GLU A 114 21.26 4.64 21.02
N GLU A 115 22.48 4.19 21.27
CA GLU A 115 23.47 3.97 20.22
C GLU A 115 23.08 2.79 19.33
N VAL A 116 22.57 1.70 19.92
CA VAL A 116 22.01 0.57 19.17
C VAL A 116 20.77 0.97 18.38
N ALA A 117 19.88 1.77 18.98
CA ALA A 117 18.70 2.27 18.30
C ALA A 117 19.07 3.12 17.07
N ALA A 118 20.06 4.02 17.21
CA ALA A 118 20.56 4.84 16.11
C ALA A 118 21.22 4.01 15.00
N GLU A 119 21.95 2.94 15.34
CA GLU A 119 22.53 2.03 14.34
C GLU A 119 21.44 1.29 13.55
N ILE A 120 20.43 0.79 14.24
CA ILE A 120 19.29 0.11 13.60
C ILE A 120 18.51 1.07 12.69
N GLN A 121 18.25 2.30 13.17
CA GLN A 121 17.60 3.34 12.35
C GLN A 121 18.42 3.64 11.09
N GLY A 122 19.74 3.81 11.23
CA GLY A 122 20.62 4.06 10.09
C GLY A 122 20.61 2.93 9.06
N LYS A 123 20.52 1.67 9.51
CA LYS A 123 20.37 0.51 8.62
C LYS A 123 19.01 0.50 7.90
N TYR A 124 17.95 0.77 8.64
CA TYR A 124 16.61 0.88 8.06
C TYR A 124 16.55 1.95 6.97
N ASP A 125 17.07 3.15 7.26
CA ASP A 125 17.08 4.27 6.31
C ASP A 125 17.91 3.95 5.05
N ASP A 126 19.11 3.37 5.21
CA ASP A 126 20.00 2.99 4.09
C ASP A 126 19.33 1.95 3.17
N PHE A 127 18.70 0.91 3.72
CA PHE A 127 18.01 -0.09 2.90
C PHE A 127 16.70 0.43 2.31
N THR A 128 15.99 1.32 3.00
CA THR A 128 14.81 1.99 2.46
C THR A 128 15.18 2.85 1.25
N GLU A 129 16.24 3.65 1.35
CA GLU A 129 16.74 4.44 0.21
C GLU A 129 17.12 3.57 -0.99
N LYS A 130 17.88 2.49 -0.76
CA LYS A 130 18.25 1.54 -1.82
C LYS A 130 17.03 0.89 -2.47
N ARG A 131 16.02 0.52 -1.67
CA ARG A 131 14.76 -0.03 -2.19
C ARG A 131 14.04 1.00 -3.07
N LEU A 132 13.90 2.26 -2.61
CA LEU A 132 13.24 3.30 -3.39
C LEU A 132 13.95 3.57 -4.73
N VAL A 133 15.28 3.60 -4.74
CA VAL A 133 16.07 3.72 -5.98
C VAL A 133 15.80 2.54 -6.91
N HIS A 134 15.74 1.31 -6.38
CA HIS A 134 15.40 0.12 -7.17
C HIS A 134 14.00 0.25 -7.80
N LEU A 135 12.98 0.62 -7.01
CA LEU A 135 11.61 0.78 -7.52
C LEU A 135 11.53 1.84 -8.63
N GLN A 136 12.23 2.98 -8.47
CA GLN A 136 12.31 4.01 -9.51
C GLN A 136 12.93 3.48 -10.80
N MET A 137 14.03 2.73 -10.69
CA MET A 137 14.68 2.10 -11.85
C MET A 137 13.72 1.11 -12.55
N ARG A 138 12.97 0.30 -11.78
CA ARG A 138 11.99 -0.63 -12.35
C ARG A 138 10.88 0.07 -13.14
N LEU A 139 10.41 1.24 -12.69
CA LEU A 139 9.44 2.05 -13.46
C LEU A 139 10.06 2.64 -14.73
N GLU A 140 11.27 3.18 -14.59
CA GLU A 140 11.99 3.80 -15.74
C GLU A 140 12.20 2.81 -16.88
N GLU A 141 12.60 1.57 -16.54
CA GLU A 141 12.87 0.50 -17.49
C GLU A 141 11.60 -0.23 -17.95
N GLY A 142 10.61 -0.36 -17.05
CA GLY A 142 9.43 -1.19 -17.28
C GLY A 142 8.30 -0.52 -18.04
N ILE A 143 8.24 0.82 -18.09
CA ILE A 143 7.16 1.56 -18.76
C ILE A 143 7.70 2.15 -20.06
N LEU A 144 7.22 1.63 -21.18
CA LEU A 144 7.64 2.09 -22.50
C LEU A 144 6.89 3.37 -22.91
N GLU A 145 7.38 4.04 -23.98
CA GLU A 145 6.70 5.22 -24.53
C GLU A 145 5.24 4.90 -24.90
N SER A 146 4.35 5.79 -24.53
CA SER A 146 2.90 5.67 -24.75
C SER A 146 2.18 4.60 -23.93
N GLU A 147 2.85 3.94 -23.00
CA GLU A 147 2.23 2.98 -22.09
C GLU A 147 1.64 3.67 -20.85
N SER A 148 0.58 3.07 -20.33
CA SER A 148 0.01 3.39 -19.02
C SER A 148 0.23 2.22 -18.08
N ALA A 149 0.71 2.51 -16.86
CA ALA A 149 0.92 1.53 -15.82
C ALA A 149 0.00 1.78 -14.61
N LEU A 150 -0.30 0.73 -13.87
CA LEU A 150 -1.01 0.79 -12.60
C LEU A 150 -0.03 0.42 -11.49
N ILE A 151 0.09 1.27 -10.48
CA ILE A 151 0.93 1.04 -9.31
C ILE A 151 0.05 0.89 -8.09
N PHE A 152 0.19 -0.23 -7.38
CA PHE A 152 -0.37 -0.44 -6.05
C PHE A 152 0.70 -0.19 -5.02
N GLY A 153 0.51 0.84 -4.24
CA GLY A 153 1.47 1.25 -3.22
C GLY A 153 1.02 2.51 -2.52
N GLY A 154 1.80 3.02 -1.64
CA GLY A 154 1.40 4.18 -0.85
C GLY A 154 2.55 4.87 -0.15
N ASP A 155 3.80 4.52 -0.44
CA ASP A 155 4.91 5.26 0.15
C ASP A 155 4.88 6.71 -0.36
N PRO A 156 4.56 7.70 0.50
CA PRO A 156 4.49 9.10 0.10
C PRO A 156 5.84 9.66 -0.35
N ASN A 157 6.94 9.01 0.04
CA ASN A 157 8.30 9.41 -0.33
C ASN A 157 8.72 8.83 -1.69
N PHE A 158 7.90 7.96 -2.27
CA PHE A 158 8.19 7.37 -3.55
C PHE A 158 8.03 8.40 -4.67
N ALA A 159 9.16 8.83 -5.23
CA ALA A 159 9.19 9.77 -6.33
C ALA A 159 9.09 9.02 -7.67
N ILE A 160 8.12 9.40 -8.48
CA ILE A 160 7.99 8.90 -9.86
C ILE A 160 9.10 9.53 -10.71
N PRO A 161 9.80 8.73 -11.57
CA PRO A 161 10.83 9.24 -12.46
C PRO A 161 10.34 10.36 -13.39
N ASP A 162 11.25 11.26 -13.76
CA ASP A 162 10.95 12.33 -14.71
C ASP A 162 10.45 11.79 -16.05
N GLY A 163 9.50 12.47 -16.65
CA GLY A 163 8.91 12.06 -17.95
C GLY A 163 7.81 11.01 -17.85
N ILE A 164 7.41 10.63 -16.62
CA ILE A 164 6.24 9.80 -16.37
C ILE A 164 5.16 10.67 -15.68
N GLU A 165 4.00 10.79 -16.30
CA GLU A 165 2.86 11.53 -15.76
C GLU A 165 2.22 10.74 -14.61
N LYS A 166 2.13 11.35 -13.43
CA LYS A 166 1.55 10.76 -12.22
C LYS A 166 0.09 11.14 -12.09
N ILE A 167 -0.79 10.15 -11.99
CA ILE A 167 -2.23 10.32 -11.75
C ILE A 167 -2.60 9.53 -10.49
N LEU A 168 -3.04 10.22 -9.45
CA LEU A 168 -3.49 9.58 -8.21
C LEU A 168 -4.93 9.12 -8.34
N ILE A 169 -5.18 7.88 -7.94
CA ILE A 169 -6.50 7.30 -7.77
C ILE A 169 -6.88 7.48 -6.31
N SER A 170 -7.73 8.46 -6.04
CA SER A 170 -8.17 8.82 -4.69
C SER A 170 -9.68 9.02 -4.68
N PRO A 171 -10.45 7.92 -4.68
CA PRO A 171 -11.89 8.00 -4.58
C PRO A 171 -12.32 8.53 -3.20
N PRO A 172 -13.47 9.21 -3.07
CA PRO A 172 -13.99 9.72 -1.80
C PRO A 172 -14.14 8.65 -0.71
N GLU A 173 -14.34 7.41 -1.10
CA GLU A 173 -14.44 6.24 -0.22
C GLU A 173 -13.14 6.00 0.57
N LEU A 174 -11.98 6.41 0.06
CA LEU A 174 -10.72 6.36 0.81
C LEU A 174 -10.77 7.30 2.02
N ASP A 175 -11.13 8.55 1.81
CA ASP A 175 -11.27 9.54 2.89
C ASP A 175 -12.35 9.15 3.90
N GLU A 176 -13.42 8.50 3.45
CA GLU A 176 -14.49 8.00 4.31
C GLU A 176 -14.00 6.86 5.18
N LEU A 177 -13.28 5.89 4.61
CA LEU A 177 -12.69 4.77 5.33
C LEU A 177 -11.66 5.27 6.36
N GLU A 178 -10.74 6.15 5.97
CA GLU A 178 -9.70 6.68 6.86
C GLU A 178 -10.31 7.45 8.05
N ARG A 179 -11.30 8.31 7.79
CA ARG A 179 -12.02 9.04 8.86
C ARG A 179 -12.76 8.09 9.79
N TRP A 180 -13.39 7.07 9.22
CA TRP A 180 -14.12 6.08 10.01
C TRP A 180 -13.15 5.26 10.89
N VAL A 181 -12.04 4.77 10.35
CA VAL A 181 -10.99 4.04 11.09
C VAL A 181 -10.46 4.89 12.24
N LYS A 182 -10.11 6.14 11.96
CA LYS A 182 -9.61 7.07 12.99
C LYS A 182 -10.61 7.25 14.12
N LYS A 183 -11.87 7.54 13.79
CA LYS A 183 -12.94 7.76 14.78
C LYS A 183 -13.19 6.50 15.62
N THR A 184 -13.26 5.34 14.98
CA THR A 184 -13.50 4.06 15.66
C THR A 184 -12.36 3.70 16.61
N ASN A 185 -11.10 3.93 16.20
CA ASN A 185 -9.96 3.72 17.08
C ASN A 185 -9.96 4.67 18.28
N GLU A 186 -10.35 5.93 18.11
CA GLU A 186 -10.49 6.90 19.21
C GLU A 186 -11.59 6.45 20.19
N GLU A 187 -12.72 5.94 19.69
CA GLU A 187 -13.82 5.42 20.53
C GLU A 187 -13.41 4.17 21.32
N ILE A 188 -12.69 3.23 20.67
CA ILE A 188 -12.17 2.03 21.33
C ILE A 188 -11.16 2.41 22.42
N GLN A 189 -10.25 3.32 22.14
CA GLN A 189 -9.27 3.77 23.13
C GLN A 189 -9.94 4.41 24.35
N GLN A 190 -10.94 5.26 24.12
CA GLN A 190 -11.70 5.88 25.22
C GLN A 190 -12.43 4.86 26.10
N GLN A 191 -12.97 3.81 25.48
CA GLN A 191 -13.61 2.71 26.22
C GLN A 191 -12.60 1.95 27.08
N MET A 192 -11.44 1.62 26.52
CA MET A 192 -10.37 0.93 27.26
C MET A 192 -9.87 1.77 28.44
N ASP A 193 -9.66 3.07 28.24
CA ASP A 193 -9.22 3.98 29.30
C ASP A 193 -10.25 4.08 30.45
N GLN A 194 -11.56 4.11 30.13
CA GLN A 194 -12.64 4.11 31.12
C GLN A 194 -12.72 2.80 31.90
N GLU A 195 -12.56 1.66 31.23
CA GLU A 195 -12.53 0.34 31.85
C GLU A 195 -11.35 0.19 32.82
N GLU A 196 -10.17 0.68 32.42
CA GLU A 196 -8.99 0.69 33.29
C GLU A 196 -9.18 1.59 34.53
N GLU A 197 -9.76 2.77 34.35
CA GLU A 197 -10.04 3.69 35.48
C GLU A 197 -11.05 3.10 36.45
N PHE A 198 -12.09 2.45 35.94
CA PHE A 198 -13.07 1.74 36.74
C PHE A 198 -12.46 0.55 37.52
N ALA A 199 -11.61 -0.23 36.86
CA ALA A 199 -10.90 -1.36 37.49
C ALA A 199 -9.96 -0.89 38.62
N LYS A 200 -9.27 0.24 38.42
CA LYS A 200 -8.39 0.85 39.44
C LYS A 200 -9.16 1.41 40.64
N SER A 201 -10.35 1.98 40.41
CA SER A 201 -11.21 2.52 41.50
C SER A 201 -11.89 1.43 42.33
N GLY A 202 -12.26 0.30 41.70
CA GLY A 202 -12.91 -0.83 42.41
C GLY A 202 -11.96 -1.64 43.31
N VAL A 203 -10.64 -1.52 43.17
CA VAL A 203 -9.65 -2.20 44.05
C VAL A 203 -9.33 -1.39 45.33
N ALA A 204 -9.78 -0.13 45.41
CA ALA A 204 -9.48 0.74 46.54
C ALA A 204 -10.46 0.60 47.74
N ASP A 205 -11.57 -0.14 47.60
CA ASP A 205 -12.60 -0.30 48.61
C ASP A 205 -12.72 -1.76 49.16
N GLY A 206 -11.66 -2.58 49.06
CA GLY A 206 -11.63 -3.95 49.52
C GLY A 206 -10.62 -4.21 50.67
#